data_b2f041ef11e0e50818bcddfa416722b0
#
_entry.id   b2f041ef11e0e50818bcddfa416722b0
#
_cell.length_a   1.000
_cell.length_b   1.000
_cell.length_c   1.000
_cell.angle_alpha   90.00
_cell.angle_beta   90.00
_cell.angle_gamma   90.00
#
_symmetry.space_group_name_H-M   'P 1'
#
loop_
_entity.id
_entity.type
_entity.pdbx_description
1 polymer ?
#
loop_
_entity_poly.entity_id
_entity_poly.type
_entity_poly.pdbx_seq_one_letter_code
_entity_poly.pdbx_strand_id
1 'polypeptide(L)'
;DFLRALGSRNYRLYFVGQLISLAGTWMQQVAMIWLAYRLTNSALVLGAVGFASQIPILVFASAGGVWTDRVDRRRLLLATQTLAMLQALALAALAWLDWLTPGLLIALALVLGCINAVDVPARQAIVVRLVDHPDHLPNAIALNSFLMNAARFVGPALAGLVVAAVGEALCF
;
A
#
# COMPACT_ATOMS: atom_id res chain seq x y z
N ASP A 1 -11.12 -26.63 -1.86
CA ASP A 1 -11.99 -25.46 -1.67
C ASP A 1 -11.17 -24.20 -1.40
N PHE A 2 -10.94 -23.42 -2.46
CA PHE A 2 -10.11 -22.20 -2.43
C PHE A 2 -10.67 -21.09 -1.50
N LEU A 3 -11.94 -21.14 -1.15
CA LEU A 3 -12.65 -20.11 -0.39
C LEU A 3 -12.88 -20.47 1.09
N ARG A 4 -12.32 -21.56 1.61
CA ARG A 4 -12.56 -22.01 3.00
C ARG A 4 -12.21 -20.95 4.05
N ALA A 5 -11.11 -20.22 3.86
CA ALA A 5 -10.71 -19.16 4.78
C ALA A 5 -11.71 -17.99 4.84
N LEU A 6 -12.47 -17.73 3.77
CA LEU A 6 -13.51 -16.70 3.74
C LEU A 6 -14.77 -17.07 4.57
N GLY A 7 -14.89 -18.31 5.05
CA GLY A 7 -15.91 -18.71 5.99
C GLY A 7 -15.77 -18.01 7.35
N SER A 8 -14.55 -17.68 7.77
CA SER A 8 -14.29 -16.88 8.96
C SER A 8 -14.71 -15.42 8.74
N ARG A 9 -15.59 -14.89 9.61
CA ARG A 9 -16.04 -13.49 9.53
C ARG A 9 -14.88 -12.51 9.65
N ASN A 10 -13.94 -12.78 10.55
CA ASN A 10 -12.79 -11.91 10.79
C ASN A 10 -11.87 -11.86 9.57
N TYR A 11 -11.58 -13.01 8.96
CA TYR A 11 -10.76 -13.10 7.77
C TYR A 11 -11.44 -12.43 6.56
N ARG A 12 -12.75 -12.59 6.39
CA ARG A 12 -13.53 -11.95 5.32
C ARG A 12 -13.51 -10.44 5.40
N LEU A 13 -13.71 -9.86 6.60
CA LEU A 13 -13.63 -8.41 6.82
C LEU A 13 -12.22 -7.88 6.53
N TYR A 14 -11.20 -8.60 6.99
CA TYR A 14 -9.82 -8.29 6.68
C TYR A 14 -9.56 -8.33 5.16
N PHE A 15 -10.00 -9.38 4.48
CA PHE A 15 -9.80 -9.58 3.04
C PHE A 15 -10.40 -8.43 2.22
N VAL A 16 -11.63 -8.04 2.48
CA VAL A 16 -12.30 -6.93 1.79
C VAL A 16 -11.60 -5.60 2.08
N GLY A 17 -11.28 -5.32 3.34
CA GLY A 17 -10.53 -4.12 3.72
C GLY A 17 -9.17 -4.04 3.04
N GLN A 18 -8.46 -5.16 2.96
CA GLN A 18 -7.17 -5.25 2.29
C GLN A 18 -7.27 -5.08 0.76
N LEU A 19 -8.32 -5.60 0.14
CA LEU A 19 -8.55 -5.41 -1.29
C LEU A 19 -8.64 -3.92 -1.64
N ILE A 20 -9.45 -3.17 -0.89
CA ILE A 20 -9.62 -1.73 -1.07
C ILE A 20 -8.31 -0.98 -0.80
N SER A 21 -7.66 -1.28 0.31
CA SER A 21 -6.40 -0.63 0.72
C SER A 21 -5.27 -0.87 -0.28
N LEU A 22 -5.08 -2.10 -0.74
CA LEU A 22 -4.05 -2.45 -1.71
C LEU A 22 -4.33 -1.83 -3.09
N ALA A 23 -5.58 -1.85 -3.55
CA ALA A 23 -5.95 -1.19 -4.79
C ALA A 23 -5.63 0.31 -4.73
N GLY A 24 -5.99 0.99 -3.63
CA GLY A 24 -5.65 2.40 -3.41
C GLY A 24 -4.14 2.65 -3.39
N THR A 25 -3.37 1.79 -2.71
CA THR A 25 -1.90 1.92 -2.66
C THR A 25 -1.26 1.82 -4.06
N TRP A 26 -1.73 0.88 -4.88
CA TRP A 26 -1.23 0.75 -6.26
C TRP A 26 -1.69 1.90 -7.16
N MET A 27 -2.93 2.39 -6.98
CA MET A 27 -3.41 3.58 -7.68
C MET A 27 -2.55 4.80 -7.34
N GLN A 28 -2.31 5.04 -6.07
CA GLN A 28 -1.45 6.12 -5.58
C GLN A 28 -0.04 6.03 -6.16
N GLN A 29 0.56 4.84 -6.21
CA GLN A 29 1.90 4.65 -6.76
C GLN A 29 1.98 5.03 -8.23
N VAL A 30 0.99 4.65 -9.04
CA VAL A 30 0.91 5.04 -10.46
C VAL A 30 0.72 6.55 -10.59
N ALA A 31 -0.19 7.14 -9.80
CA ALA A 31 -0.44 8.57 -9.83
C ALA A 31 0.80 9.39 -9.46
N MET A 32 1.59 8.95 -8.45
CA MET A 32 2.85 9.59 -8.08
C MET A 32 3.89 9.55 -9.20
N ILE A 33 4.03 8.40 -9.87
CA ILE A 33 4.93 8.22 -11.02
C ILE A 33 4.49 9.11 -12.18
N TRP A 34 3.20 9.12 -12.49
CA TRP A 34 2.64 9.98 -13.54
C TRP A 34 2.86 11.46 -13.26
N LEU A 35 2.58 11.89 -12.02
CA LEU A 35 2.74 13.27 -11.60
C LEU A 35 4.22 13.72 -11.63
N ALA A 36 5.15 12.84 -11.23
CA ALA A 36 6.58 13.07 -11.33
C ALA A 36 6.99 13.34 -12.77
N TYR A 37 6.49 12.56 -13.71
CA TYR A 37 6.74 12.75 -15.13
C TYR A 37 6.13 14.06 -15.65
N ARG A 38 4.87 14.33 -15.33
CA ARG A 38 4.17 15.56 -15.76
C ARG A 38 4.85 16.84 -15.27
N LEU A 39 5.35 16.84 -14.02
CA LEU A 39 5.99 18.01 -13.43
C LEU A 39 7.41 18.27 -13.95
N THR A 40 8.13 17.25 -14.40
CA THR A 40 9.57 17.38 -14.65
C THR A 40 10.02 16.96 -16.04
N ASN A 41 9.24 16.13 -16.74
CA ASN A 41 9.65 15.43 -17.95
C ASN A 41 11.01 14.71 -17.81
N SER A 42 11.37 14.31 -16.58
CA SER A 42 12.67 13.74 -16.24
C SER A 42 12.54 12.29 -15.79
N ALA A 43 13.17 11.38 -16.52
CA ALA A 43 13.26 9.97 -16.14
C ALA A 43 14.01 9.77 -14.81
N LEU A 44 14.94 10.67 -14.48
CA LEU A 44 15.69 10.63 -13.22
C LEU A 44 14.77 10.88 -12.02
N VAL A 45 13.88 11.86 -12.10
CA VAL A 45 12.90 12.14 -11.02
C VAL A 45 11.92 10.99 -10.89
N LEU A 46 11.50 10.39 -11.99
CA LEU A 46 10.67 9.18 -12.00
C LEU A 46 11.34 8.05 -11.23
N GLY A 47 12.61 7.79 -11.54
CA GLY A 47 13.42 6.80 -10.85
C GLY A 47 13.61 7.13 -9.36
N ALA A 48 13.83 8.40 -9.02
CA ALA A 48 14.00 8.86 -7.64
C ALA A 48 12.73 8.63 -6.80
N VAL A 49 11.53 8.90 -7.33
CA VAL A 49 10.25 8.63 -6.65
C VAL A 49 10.06 7.13 -6.43
N GLY A 50 10.30 6.31 -7.47
CA GLY A 50 10.23 4.87 -7.35
C GLY A 50 11.24 4.31 -6.34
N PHE A 51 12.48 4.78 -6.38
CA PHE A 51 13.53 4.39 -5.46
C PHE A 51 13.21 4.81 -4.01
N ALA A 52 12.75 6.05 -3.80
CA ALA A 52 12.38 6.56 -2.49
C ALA A 52 11.26 5.74 -1.83
N SER A 53 10.30 5.24 -2.61
CA SER A 53 9.22 4.38 -2.09
C SER A 53 9.68 2.97 -1.71
N GLN A 54 10.79 2.49 -2.27
CA GLN A 54 11.25 1.11 -2.07
C GLN A 54 12.44 0.98 -1.11
N ILE A 55 13.32 1.99 -1.04
CA ILE A 55 14.54 1.90 -0.24
C ILE A 55 14.28 1.69 1.26
N PRO A 56 13.27 2.33 1.90
CA PRO A 56 12.99 2.08 3.31
C PRO A 56 12.55 0.63 3.56
N ILE A 57 11.83 0.03 2.63
CA ILE A 57 11.43 -1.37 2.74
C ILE A 57 12.68 -2.25 2.75
N LEU A 58 13.64 -2.00 1.86
CA LEU A 58 14.88 -2.77 1.79
C LEU A 58 15.72 -2.61 3.06
N VAL A 59 15.87 -1.39 3.56
CA VAL A 59 16.71 -1.06 4.72
C VAL A 59 16.07 -1.55 6.03
N PHE A 60 14.77 -1.38 6.19
CA PHE A 60 14.07 -1.65 7.44
C PHE A 60 13.29 -2.96 7.46
N ALA A 61 13.32 -3.78 6.40
CA ALA A 61 12.58 -5.04 6.33
C ALA A 61 12.90 -5.98 7.50
N SER A 62 14.18 -6.10 7.87
CA SER A 62 14.63 -6.94 8.99
C SER A 62 14.24 -6.35 10.35
N ALA A 63 14.41 -5.05 10.54
CA ALA A 63 14.02 -4.34 11.77
C ALA A 63 12.51 -4.29 11.95
N GLY A 64 11.75 -4.09 10.86
CA GLY A 64 10.29 -4.10 10.86
C GLY A 64 9.71 -5.44 11.31
N GLY A 65 10.33 -6.56 10.91
CA GLY A 65 9.94 -7.89 11.38
C GLY A 65 10.09 -8.05 12.89
N VAL A 66 11.24 -7.67 13.44
CA VAL A 66 11.50 -7.73 14.90
C VAL A 66 10.54 -6.83 15.70
N TRP A 67 10.22 -5.65 15.19
CA TRP A 67 9.26 -4.74 15.81
C TRP A 67 7.83 -5.30 15.81
N THR A 68 7.42 -5.89 14.71
CA THR A 68 6.10 -6.52 14.55
C THR A 68 5.87 -7.65 15.57
N ASP A 69 6.92 -8.34 15.99
CA ASP A 69 6.82 -9.43 16.97
C ASP A 69 6.67 -8.93 18.40
N ARG A 70 7.09 -7.69 18.70
CA ARG A 70 7.06 -7.09 20.05
C ARG A 70 5.82 -6.26 20.35
N VAL A 71 5.07 -5.87 19.33
CA VAL A 71 3.91 -4.96 19.45
C VAL A 71 2.63 -5.69 19.08
N ASP A 72 1.49 -5.22 19.61
CA ASP A 72 0.17 -5.70 19.19
C ASP A 72 -0.02 -5.44 17.67
N ARG A 73 -0.05 -6.52 16.91
CA ARG A 73 -0.11 -6.51 15.45
C ARG A 73 -1.32 -5.77 14.91
N ARG A 74 -2.46 -5.82 15.64
CA ARG A 74 -3.68 -5.12 15.26
C ARG A 74 -3.50 -3.61 15.40
N ARG A 75 -2.93 -3.16 16.53
CA ARG A 75 -2.66 -1.73 16.77
C ARG A 75 -1.63 -1.20 15.78
N LEU A 76 -0.60 -1.99 15.51
CA LEU A 76 0.43 -1.63 14.54
C LEU A 76 -0.16 -1.46 13.15
N LEU A 77 -0.99 -2.41 12.70
CA LEU A 77 -1.66 -2.34 11.40
C LEU A 77 -2.61 -1.13 11.31
N LEU A 78 -3.38 -0.85 12.35
CA LEU A 78 -4.24 0.34 12.39
C LEU A 78 -3.43 1.63 12.31
N ALA A 79 -2.30 1.70 13.01
CA ALA A 79 -1.42 2.87 12.97
C ALA A 79 -0.81 3.08 11.59
N THR A 80 -0.26 2.03 10.96
CA THR A 80 0.32 2.13 9.61
C THR A 80 -0.72 2.49 8.56
N GLN A 81 -1.93 1.92 8.63
CA GLN A 81 -3.02 2.27 7.73
C GLN A 81 -3.50 3.72 7.90
N THR A 82 -3.58 4.20 9.15
CA THR A 82 -3.92 5.60 9.42
C THR A 82 -2.86 6.55 8.88
N LEU A 83 -1.57 6.23 9.11
CA LEU A 83 -0.47 7.03 8.56
C LEU A 83 -0.45 7.04 7.03
N ALA A 84 -0.71 5.89 6.40
CA ALA A 84 -0.82 5.81 4.95
C ALA A 84 -1.99 6.64 4.40
N MET A 85 -3.13 6.61 5.09
CA MET A 85 -4.29 7.44 4.74
C MET A 85 -3.97 8.94 4.88
N LEU A 86 -3.32 9.36 5.97
CA LEU A 86 -2.94 10.76 6.17
C LEU A 86 -1.93 11.22 5.11
N GLN A 87 -0.98 10.36 4.75
CA GLN A 87 -0.01 10.63 3.68
C GLN A 87 -0.71 10.76 2.32
N ALA A 88 -1.68 9.90 2.01
CA ALA A 88 -2.47 9.97 0.78
C ALA A 88 -3.32 11.26 0.73
N LEU A 89 -3.97 11.63 1.83
CA LEU A 89 -4.72 12.88 1.93
C LEU A 89 -3.81 14.11 1.77
N ALA A 90 -2.59 14.07 2.30
CA ALA A 90 -1.61 15.14 2.10
C ALA A 90 -1.21 15.26 0.61
N LEU A 91 -0.98 14.14 -0.08
CA LEU A 91 -0.72 14.13 -1.52
C LEU A 91 -1.91 14.71 -2.29
N ALA A 92 -3.13 14.25 -2.00
CA ALA A 92 -4.34 14.75 -2.65
C ALA A 92 -4.49 16.26 -2.48
N ALA A 93 -4.34 16.76 -1.25
CA ALA A 93 -4.47 18.18 -0.95
C ALA A 93 -3.41 19.01 -1.66
N LEU A 94 -2.14 18.58 -1.62
CA LEU A 94 -1.04 19.28 -2.29
C LEU A 94 -1.17 19.25 -3.83
N ALA A 95 -1.65 18.14 -4.38
CA ALA A 95 -1.93 18.03 -5.82
C ALA A 95 -3.09 18.92 -6.23
N TRP A 96 -4.17 18.99 -5.44
CA TRP A 96 -5.32 19.85 -5.70
C TRP A 96 -5.00 21.34 -5.64
N LEU A 97 -4.09 21.72 -4.73
CA LEU A 97 -3.66 23.12 -4.56
C LEU A 97 -2.53 23.52 -5.52
N ASP A 98 -2.07 22.65 -6.40
CA ASP A 98 -0.90 22.84 -7.28
C ASP A 98 0.39 23.21 -6.52
N TRP A 99 0.51 22.82 -5.26
CA TRP A 99 1.69 23.07 -4.41
C TRP A 99 2.70 21.93 -4.44
N LEU A 100 2.44 20.89 -5.20
CA LEU A 100 3.26 19.69 -5.24
C LEU A 100 4.53 19.95 -6.07
N THR A 101 5.66 19.95 -5.38
CA THR A 101 6.98 20.04 -6.02
C THR A 101 7.62 18.65 -6.17
N PRO A 102 8.57 18.46 -7.09
CA PRO A 102 9.27 17.18 -7.23
C PRO A 102 9.94 16.71 -5.94
N GLY A 103 10.50 17.65 -5.16
CA GLY A 103 11.10 17.35 -3.84
C GLY A 103 10.10 16.85 -2.82
N LEU A 104 8.91 17.49 -2.73
CA LEU A 104 7.82 17.04 -1.86
C LEU A 104 7.29 15.68 -2.27
N LEU A 105 7.20 15.42 -3.58
CA LEU A 105 6.76 14.12 -4.10
C LEU A 105 7.72 13.00 -3.69
N ILE A 106 9.04 13.23 -3.81
CA ILE A 106 10.07 12.28 -3.36
C ILE A 106 10.00 12.08 -1.84
N ALA A 107 9.84 13.16 -1.07
CA ALA A 107 9.72 13.09 0.39
C ALA A 107 8.50 12.26 0.83
N LEU A 108 7.33 12.50 0.22
CA LEU A 108 6.11 11.75 0.51
C LEU A 108 6.19 10.29 0.03
N ALA A 109 6.92 10.01 -1.06
CA ALA A 109 7.23 8.65 -1.49
C ALA A 109 8.11 7.93 -0.45
N LEU A 110 9.10 8.61 0.11
CA LEU A 110 9.96 8.07 1.17
C LEU A 110 9.15 7.78 2.44
N VAL A 111 8.25 8.67 2.84
CA VAL A 111 7.34 8.47 3.99
C VAL A 111 6.47 7.23 3.77
N LEU A 112 5.89 7.07 2.58
CA LEU A 112 5.10 5.87 2.24
C LEU A 112 5.97 4.61 2.30
N GLY A 113 7.20 4.66 1.82
CA GLY A 113 8.16 3.57 1.91
C GLY A 113 8.45 3.15 3.35
N CYS A 114 8.64 4.11 4.26
CA CYS A 114 8.83 3.86 5.69
C CYS A 114 7.59 3.21 6.33
N ILE A 115 6.40 3.68 5.98
CA ILE A 115 5.14 3.08 6.45
C ILE A 115 5.04 1.63 5.97
N ASN A 116 5.30 1.38 4.69
CA ASN A 116 5.22 0.05 4.08
C ASN A 116 6.27 -0.91 4.65
N ALA A 117 7.44 -0.43 5.04
CA ALA A 117 8.47 -1.26 5.68
C ALA A 117 8.00 -1.93 6.98
N VAL A 118 7.05 -1.31 7.68
CA VAL A 118 6.42 -1.85 8.89
C VAL A 118 5.08 -2.54 8.56
N ASP A 119 4.29 -1.98 7.67
CA ASP A 119 2.96 -2.46 7.31
C ASP A 119 2.99 -3.84 6.65
N VAL A 120 3.93 -4.08 5.73
CA VAL A 120 4.03 -5.35 4.99
C VAL A 120 4.25 -6.55 5.93
N PRO A 121 5.26 -6.56 6.84
CA PRO A 121 5.42 -7.66 7.78
C PRO A 121 4.26 -7.76 8.78
N ALA A 122 3.67 -6.64 9.22
CA ALA A 122 2.52 -6.64 10.11
C ALA A 122 1.30 -7.33 9.47
N ARG A 123 1.04 -7.07 8.19
CA ARG A 123 -0.03 -7.77 7.42
C ARG A 123 0.20 -9.26 7.32
N GLN A 124 1.42 -9.68 7.00
CA GLN A 124 1.74 -11.10 6.90
C GLN A 124 1.55 -11.81 8.26
N ALA A 125 1.95 -11.16 9.33
CA ALA A 125 1.86 -11.72 10.68
C ALA A 125 0.41 -11.81 11.20
N ILE A 126 -0.51 -10.93 10.78
CA ILE A 126 -1.90 -10.95 11.24
C ILE A 126 -2.72 -12.04 10.57
N VAL A 127 -2.42 -12.39 9.31
CA VAL A 127 -3.15 -13.43 8.55
C VAL A 127 -3.18 -14.75 9.32
N VAL A 128 -2.06 -15.14 9.93
CA VAL A 128 -1.94 -16.37 10.73
C VAL A 128 -2.90 -16.41 11.92
N ARG A 129 -3.24 -15.23 12.49
CA ARG A 129 -4.14 -15.12 13.66
C ARG A 129 -5.61 -14.95 13.31
N LEU A 130 -5.92 -14.63 12.05
CA LEU A 130 -7.29 -14.40 11.61
C LEU A 130 -8.02 -15.67 11.15
N VAL A 131 -7.28 -16.76 11.06
CA VAL A 131 -7.82 -18.06 10.64
C VAL A 131 -8.22 -18.86 11.86
N ASP A 132 -9.50 -19.26 11.93
CA ASP A 132 -10.06 -19.98 13.09
C ASP A 132 -9.54 -21.42 13.21
N HIS A 133 -9.15 -22.05 12.09
CA HIS A 133 -8.64 -23.41 12.03
C HIS A 133 -7.28 -23.49 11.35
N PRO A 134 -6.27 -24.18 11.94
CA PRO A 134 -4.94 -24.33 11.34
C PRO A 134 -4.96 -24.90 9.92
N ASP A 135 -5.91 -25.79 9.62
CA ASP A 135 -6.06 -26.41 8.29
C ASP A 135 -6.43 -25.40 7.18
N HIS A 136 -6.94 -24.23 7.56
CA HIS A 136 -7.30 -23.16 6.63
C HIS A 136 -6.13 -22.19 6.36
N LEU A 137 -5.01 -22.30 7.09
CA LEU A 137 -3.88 -21.40 6.98
C LEU A 137 -3.23 -21.40 5.59
N PRO A 138 -2.97 -22.55 4.93
CA PRO A 138 -2.44 -22.56 3.57
C PRO A 138 -3.35 -21.85 2.58
N ASN A 139 -4.67 -22.00 2.75
CA ASN A 139 -5.67 -21.34 1.93
C ASN A 139 -5.69 -19.82 2.15
N ALA A 140 -5.59 -19.36 3.39
CA ALA A 140 -5.52 -17.93 3.72
C ALA A 140 -4.26 -17.29 3.14
N ILE A 141 -3.11 -17.95 3.21
CA ILE A 141 -1.85 -17.49 2.61
C ILE A 141 -1.99 -17.41 1.08
N ALA A 142 -2.57 -18.41 0.44
CA ALA A 142 -2.80 -18.42 -1.00
C ALA A 142 -3.74 -17.28 -1.44
N LEU A 143 -4.84 -17.06 -0.71
CA LEU A 143 -5.78 -15.97 -0.95
C LEU A 143 -5.13 -14.61 -0.75
N ASN A 144 -4.30 -14.43 0.29
CA ASN A 144 -3.58 -13.19 0.51
C ASN A 144 -2.56 -12.91 -0.61
N SER A 145 -1.85 -13.93 -1.07
CA SER A 145 -0.94 -13.82 -2.22
C SER A 145 -1.67 -13.49 -3.51
N PHE A 146 -2.82 -14.12 -3.73
CA PHE A 146 -3.70 -13.80 -4.87
C PHE A 146 -4.17 -12.33 -4.81
N LEU A 147 -4.61 -11.87 -3.63
CA LEU A 147 -5.06 -10.51 -3.40
C LEU A 147 -3.97 -9.47 -3.72
N MET A 148 -2.75 -9.72 -3.24
CA MET A 148 -1.60 -8.83 -3.51
C MET A 148 -1.28 -8.74 -5.00
N ASN A 149 -1.30 -9.88 -5.71
CA ASN A 149 -1.04 -9.90 -7.14
C ASN A 149 -2.19 -9.31 -7.95
N ALA A 150 -3.44 -9.61 -7.60
CA ALA A 150 -4.62 -9.02 -8.24
C ALA A 150 -4.63 -7.49 -8.11
N ALA A 151 -4.35 -6.95 -6.91
CA ALA A 151 -4.26 -5.52 -6.68
C ALA A 151 -3.15 -4.85 -7.51
N ARG A 152 -2.03 -5.56 -7.76
CA ARG A 152 -0.93 -5.09 -8.60
C ARG A 152 -1.32 -4.90 -10.06
N PHE A 153 -2.30 -5.66 -10.56
CA PHE A 153 -2.84 -5.51 -11.92
C PHE A 153 -4.03 -4.54 -11.95
N VAL A 154 -4.98 -4.71 -11.03
CA VAL A 154 -6.22 -3.93 -11.01
C VAL A 154 -5.95 -2.47 -10.61
N GLY A 155 -5.08 -2.22 -9.62
CA GLY A 155 -4.76 -0.88 -9.16
C GLY A 155 -4.26 0.05 -10.27
N PRO A 156 -3.18 -0.31 -10.99
CA PRO A 156 -2.69 0.50 -12.12
C PRO A 156 -3.70 0.69 -13.25
N ALA A 157 -4.51 -0.33 -13.55
CA ALA A 157 -5.55 -0.21 -14.57
C ALA A 157 -6.62 0.82 -14.17
N LEU A 158 -7.09 0.76 -12.92
CA LEU A 158 -8.02 1.75 -12.38
C LEU A 158 -7.38 3.15 -12.31
N ALA A 159 -6.13 3.24 -11.87
CA ALA A 159 -5.41 4.51 -11.81
C ALA A 159 -5.32 5.16 -13.20
N GLY A 160 -4.97 4.40 -14.24
CA GLY A 160 -4.92 4.92 -15.60
C GLY A 160 -6.26 5.47 -16.08
N LEU A 161 -7.37 4.79 -15.78
CA LEU A 161 -8.72 5.25 -16.12
C LEU A 161 -9.09 6.52 -15.34
N VAL A 162 -8.81 6.57 -14.04
CA VAL A 162 -9.13 7.73 -13.18
C VAL A 162 -8.28 8.94 -13.59
N VAL A 163 -6.97 8.75 -13.79
CA VAL A 163 -6.07 9.83 -14.26
C VAL A 163 -6.54 10.41 -15.59
N ALA A 164 -6.94 9.54 -16.52
CA ALA A 164 -7.41 9.98 -17.84
C ALA A 164 -8.76 10.71 -17.78
N ALA A 165 -9.65 10.35 -16.85
CA ALA A 165 -10.99 10.91 -16.77
C ALA A 165 -11.06 12.20 -15.92
N VAL A 166 -10.37 12.26 -14.79
CA VAL A 166 -10.57 13.31 -13.77
C VAL A 166 -9.25 13.84 -13.16
N GLY A 167 -8.12 13.34 -13.62
CA GLY A 167 -6.79 13.75 -13.17
C GLY A 167 -6.27 12.93 -11.99
N GLU A 168 -4.99 13.15 -11.65
CA GLU A 168 -4.25 12.35 -10.67
C GLU A 168 -4.62 12.64 -9.21
N ALA A 169 -5.13 13.84 -8.89
CA ALA A 169 -5.46 14.21 -7.51
C ALA A 169 -6.51 13.29 -6.88
N LEU A 170 -7.39 12.69 -7.68
CA LEU A 170 -8.41 11.75 -7.23
C LEU A 170 -7.91 10.29 -7.12
N CYS A 171 -6.66 10.03 -7.47
CA CYS A 171 -6.02 8.72 -7.26
C CYS A 171 -5.35 8.59 -5.88
N PHE A 172 -5.24 9.69 -5.17
CA PHE A 172 -4.69 9.75 -3.80
C PHE A 172 -5.80 9.68 -2.78
#